data_afbcf5536a88b51f8420a983615c9e29
#
_entry.id   afbcf5536a88b51f8420a983615c9e29
#
_cell.length_a   1.000
_cell.length_b   1.000
_cell.length_c   1.000
_cell.angle_alpha   90.00
_cell.angle_beta   90.00
_cell.angle_gamma   90.00
#
_symmetry.space_group_name_H-M   'P 1'
#
loop_
_entity.id
_entity.type
_entity.pdbx_description
1 polymer ?
#
loop_
_entity_poly.entity_id
_entity_poly.type
_entity_poly.pdbx_seq_one_letter_code
_entity_poly.pdbx_strand_id
1 'polypeptide(L)'
;EVFKKKIMDRNVNLDLNELINLDKNHRLIIQKKESLENEKKTLSKSKDEKNFKRSKELSSLITKISSEQTNIKKKIDDILSNLPNIALNDVPIGKDEKSNKTLRKEGEVKKFNFKILSHSDLGEKKNQIDFNTASKISGSRFVILKKNFAYLERALINFMIDTHVNEFNYTEISPPLIVNESTMFGTGQLPKFEDDQFEIKFDNSNERKFLIPTAEVALTNMVRNYLVNKDQLPQRIVASTPCFRKEAGS
;
A
#
# COMPACT_ATOMS: atom_id res chain seq x y z
N GLU A 1 -23.69 3.46 13.28
CA GLU A 1 -23.41 4.73 13.99
C GLU A 1 -22.01 4.77 14.59
N VAL A 2 -21.57 3.72 15.32
CA VAL A 2 -20.23 3.65 15.94
C VAL A 2 -19.12 3.81 14.89
N PHE A 3 -19.21 3.12 13.76
CA PHE A 3 -18.25 3.24 12.68
C PHE A 3 -18.17 4.66 12.12
N LYS A 4 -19.33 5.27 11.84
CA LYS A 4 -19.40 6.65 11.33
C LYS A 4 -18.69 7.62 12.28
N LYS A 5 -18.99 7.54 13.57
CA LYS A 5 -18.35 8.36 14.60
C LYS A 5 -16.83 8.21 14.57
N LYS A 6 -16.33 6.97 14.60
CA LYS A 6 -14.89 6.70 14.61
C LYS A 6 -14.14 7.17 13.34
N ILE A 7 -14.80 7.15 12.18
CA ILE A 7 -14.25 7.72 10.95
C ILE A 7 -14.22 9.25 11.02
N MET A 8 -15.29 9.87 11.55
CA MET A 8 -15.33 11.31 11.78
C MET A 8 -14.26 11.78 12.77
N ASP A 9 -13.98 10.98 13.82
CA ASP A 9 -12.90 11.24 14.77
C ASP A 9 -11.50 11.27 14.11
N ARG A 10 -11.38 10.75 12.88
CA ARG A 10 -10.18 10.83 12.03
C ARG A 10 -10.26 11.94 10.97
N ASN A 11 -11.14 12.91 11.16
CA ASN A 11 -11.38 14.04 10.24
C ASN A 11 -11.78 13.60 8.80
N VAL A 12 -12.38 12.41 8.65
CA VAL A 12 -12.89 11.92 7.37
C VAL A 12 -14.40 12.01 7.37
N ASN A 13 -14.95 12.75 6.41
CA ASN A 13 -16.39 12.82 6.20
C ASN A 13 -16.81 11.72 5.21
N LEU A 14 -17.54 10.73 5.70
CA LEU A 14 -18.05 9.62 4.91
C LEU A 14 -19.58 9.69 4.82
N ASP A 15 -20.12 9.73 3.60
CA ASP A 15 -21.55 9.48 3.40
C ASP A 15 -21.83 7.97 3.42
N LEU A 16 -22.15 7.48 4.62
CA LEU A 16 -22.53 6.07 4.80
C LEU A 16 -23.81 5.69 4.04
N ASN A 17 -24.73 6.64 3.80
CA ASN A 17 -25.97 6.34 3.10
C ASN A 17 -25.69 6.08 1.61
N GLU A 18 -24.79 6.85 1.01
CA GLU A 18 -24.32 6.59 -0.35
C GLU A 18 -23.71 5.18 -0.47
N LEU A 19 -22.77 4.84 0.41
CA LEU A 19 -22.12 3.53 0.41
C LEU A 19 -23.13 2.38 0.59
N ILE A 20 -24.08 2.51 1.53
CA ILE A 20 -25.12 1.52 1.78
C ILE A 20 -26.04 1.38 0.54
N ASN A 21 -26.38 2.49 -0.11
CA ASN A 21 -27.21 2.45 -1.31
C ASN A 21 -26.48 1.80 -2.49
N LEU A 22 -25.19 2.09 -2.67
CA LEU A 22 -24.36 1.42 -3.68
C LEU A 22 -24.28 -0.09 -3.42
N ASP A 23 -24.07 -0.53 -2.18
CA ASP A 23 -24.04 -1.96 -1.83
C ASP A 23 -25.38 -2.65 -2.08
N LYS A 24 -26.50 -2.01 -1.68
CA LYS A 24 -27.85 -2.52 -1.98
C LYS A 24 -28.08 -2.68 -3.48
N ASN A 25 -27.75 -1.65 -4.26
CA ASN A 25 -27.88 -1.71 -5.72
C ASN A 25 -27.00 -2.79 -6.33
N HIS A 26 -25.75 -2.92 -5.86
CA HIS A 26 -24.84 -3.97 -6.31
C HIS A 26 -25.41 -5.36 -6.07
N ARG A 27 -25.98 -5.63 -4.89
CA ARG A 27 -26.64 -6.91 -4.57
C ARG A 27 -27.84 -7.19 -5.45
N LEU A 28 -28.68 -6.18 -5.72
CA LEU A 28 -29.85 -6.34 -6.62
C LEU A 28 -29.40 -6.66 -8.05
N ILE A 29 -28.33 -6.03 -8.53
CA ILE A 29 -27.78 -6.29 -9.85
C ILE A 29 -27.20 -7.71 -9.94
N ILE A 30 -26.53 -8.21 -8.90
CA ILE A 30 -26.06 -9.60 -8.83
C ILE A 30 -27.24 -10.56 -8.96
N GLN A 31 -28.29 -10.40 -8.15
CA GLN A 31 -29.48 -11.25 -8.18
C GLN A 31 -30.15 -11.24 -9.56
N LYS A 32 -30.29 -10.06 -10.18
CA LYS A 32 -30.85 -9.92 -11.51
C LYS A 32 -30.02 -10.63 -12.58
N LYS A 33 -28.69 -10.49 -12.50
CA LYS A 33 -27.75 -11.16 -13.40
C LYS A 33 -27.86 -12.67 -13.27
N GLU A 34 -27.82 -13.22 -12.05
CA GLU A 34 -27.94 -14.64 -11.78
C GLU A 34 -29.29 -15.22 -12.30
N SER A 35 -30.39 -14.48 -12.14
CA SER A 35 -31.69 -14.86 -12.69
C SER A 35 -31.65 -14.99 -14.21
N LEU A 36 -31.07 -14.01 -14.91
CA LEU A 36 -30.94 -14.02 -16.37
C LEU A 36 -29.99 -15.12 -16.87
N GLU A 37 -28.90 -15.37 -16.15
CA GLU A 37 -27.98 -16.46 -16.47
C GLU A 37 -28.64 -17.83 -16.30
N ASN A 38 -29.47 -18.01 -15.26
CA ASN A 38 -30.24 -19.22 -15.05
C ASN A 38 -31.32 -19.41 -16.15
N GLU A 39 -32.04 -18.33 -16.51
CA GLU A 39 -33.02 -18.35 -17.66
C GLU A 39 -32.30 -18.79 -18.94
N LYS A 40 -31.16 -18.15 -19.25
CA LYS A 40 -30.32 -18.49 -20.42
C LYS A 40 -29.87 -19.94 -20.41
N LYS A 41 -29.38 -20.45 -19.24
CA LYS A 41 -28.96 -21.85 -19.07
C LYS A 41 -30.11 -22.84 -19.27
N THR A 42 -31.32 -22.48 -18.88
CA THR A 42 -32.52 -23.30 -19.10
C THR A 42 -32.89 -23.35 -20.58
N LEU A 43 -32.88 -22.19 -21.26
CA LEU A 43 -33.17 -22.09 -22.69
C LEU A 43 -32.15 -22.80 -23.56
N SER A 44 -30.88 -22.82 -23.18
CA SER A 44 -29.83 -23.48 -23.94
C SER A 44 -29.93 -25.02 -24.00
N LYS A 45 -30.77 -25.61 -23.13
CA LYS A 45 -31.02 -27.07 -23.14
C LYS A 45 -32.06 -27.47 -24.18
N SER A 46 -32.76 -26.52 -24.77
CA SER A 46 -33.81 -26.74 -25.80
C SER A 46 -33.28 -26.27 -27.18
N LYS A 47 -33.46 -27.07 -28.21
CA LYS A 47 -33.00 -26.79 -29.59
C LYS A 47 -34.04 -25.99 -30.42
N ASP A 48 -34.95 -25.24 -29.79
CA ASP A 48 -35.99 -24.47 -30.47
C ASP A 48 -35.45 -23.11 -30.96
N GLU A 49 -35.77 -22.73 -32.19
CA GLU A 49 -35.31 -21.51 -32.85
C GLU A 49 -35.74 -20.23 -32.11
N LYS A 50 -36.95 -20.24 -31.49
CA LYS A 50 -37.44 -19.14 -30.62
C LYS A 50 -36.54 -18.97 -29.39
N ASN A 51 -36.06 -20.05 -28.83
CA ASN A 51 -35.16 -20.05 -27.67
C ASN A 51 -33.77 -19.51 -28.05
N PHE A 52 -33.31 -19.70 -29.27
CA PHE A 52 -32.05 -19.12 -29.74
C PHE A 52 -32.11 -17.59 -29.81
N LYS A 53 -33.20 -17.00 -30.33
CA LYS A 53 -33.38 -15.54 -30.36
C LYS A 53 -33.41 -14.95 -28.94
N ARG A 54 -34.19 -15.58 -28.06
CA ARG A 54 -34.26 -15.16 -26.63
C ARG A 54 -32.93 -15.30 -25.92
N SER A 55 -32.18 -16.35 -26.16
CA SER A 55 -30.83 -16.55 -25.59
C SER A 55 -29.85 -15.46 -26.03
N LYS A 56 -29.96 -14.98 -27.29
CA LYS A 56 -29.16 -13.86 -27.79
C LYS A 56 -29.49 -12.54 -27.12
N GLU A 57 -30.80 -12.27 -26.94
CA GLU A 57 -31.25 -11.10 -26.17
C GLU A 57 -30.77 -11.11 -24.72
N LEU A 58 -30.87 -12.27 -24.04
CA LEU A 58 -30.38 -12.46 -22.69
C LEU A 58 -28.84 -12.22 -22.60
N SER A 59 -28.10 -12.67 -23.61
CA SER A 59 -26.67 -12.42 -23.67
C SER A 59 -26.34 -10.92 -23.69
N SER A 60 -27.06 -10.14 -24.50
CA SER A 60 -26.91 -8.69 -24.58
C SER A 60 -27.25 -8.01 -23.24
N LEU A 61 -28.37 -8.46 -22.60
CA LEU A 61 -28.80 -7.93 -21.29
C LEU A 61 -27.78 -8.27 -20.19
N ILE A 62 -27.27 -9.52 -20.16
CA ILE A 62 -26.24 -9.95 -19.21
C ILE A 62 -24.95 -9.12 -19.37
N THR A 63 -24.53 -8.83 -20.60
CA THR A 63 -23.38 -7.97 -20.86
C THR A 63 -23.57 -6.56 -20.31
N LYS A 64 -24.74 -5.95 -20.55
CA LYS A 64 -25.07 -4.61 -20.01
C LYS A 64 -25.05 -4.59 -18.47
N ILE A 65 -25.72 -5.56 -17.87
CA ILE A 65 -25.80 -5.70 -16.40
C ILE A 65 -24.41 -5.98 -15.80
N SER A 66 -23.56 -6.77 -16.47
CA SER A 66 -22.19 -7.01 -16.03
C SER A 66 -21.35 -5.73 -16.06
N SER A 67 -21.51 -4.88 -17.06
CA SER A 67 -20.84 -3.57 -17.11
C SER A 67 -21.33 -2.65 -15.98
N GLU A 68 -22.64 -2.61 -15.73
CA GLU A 68 -23.23 -1.84 -14.63
C GLU A 68 -22.72 -2.35 -13.26
N GLN A 69 -22.69 -3.66 -13.06
CA GLN A 69 -22.15 -4.31 -11.87
C GLN A 69 -20.70 -3.91 -11.63
N THR A 70 -19.87 -3.94 -12.67
CA THR A 70 -18.46 -3.57 -12.59
C THR A 70 -18.29 -2.10 -12.20
N ASN A 71 -19.09 -1.21 -12.78
CA ASN A 71 -19.04 0.22 -12.48
C ASN A 71 -19.44 0.52 -11.02
N ILE A 72 -20.51 -0.11 -10.52
CA ILE A 72 -20.93 0.07 -9.13
C ILE A 72 -19.89 -0.52 -8.17
N LYS A 73 -19.39 -1.73 -8.48
CA LYS A 73 -18.32 -2.35 -7.69
C LYS A 73 -17.09 -1.45 -7.59
N LYS A 74 -16.67 -0.86 -8.72
CA LYS A 74 -15.55 0.08 -8.73
C LYS A 74 -15.80 1.27 -7.81
N LYS A 75 -17.00 1.89 -7.84
CA LYS A 75 -17.33 3.00 -6.94
C LYS A 75 -17.25 2.60 -5.46
N ILE A 76 -17.74 1.41 -5.11
CA ILE A 76 -17.66 0.87 -3.75
C ILE A 76 -16.20 0.68 -3.35
N ASP A 77 -15.40 0.06 -4.21
CA ASP A 77 -13.99 -0.21 -3.95
C ASP A 77 -13.18 1.09 -3.84
N ASP A 78 -13.46 2.11 -4.66
CA ASP A 78 -12.83 3.43 -4.59
C ASP A 78 -13.13 4.12 -3.25
N ILE A 79 -14.37 4.06 -2.75
CA ILE A 79 -14.72 4.59 -1.43
C ILE A 79 -13.98 3.82 -0.33
N LEU A 80 -14.04 2.49 -0.34
CA LEU A 80 -13.48 1.64 0.71
C LEU A 80 -11.96 1.72 0.77
N SER A 81 -11.27 1.78 -0.36
CA SER A 81 -9.80 1.84 -0.42
C SER A 81 -9.23 3.16 0.10
N ASN A 82 -10.03 4.22 0.12
CA ASN A 82 -9.63 5.52 0.65
C ASN A 82 -9.99 5.74 2.12
N LEU A 83 -10.72 4.80 2.75
CA LEU A 83 -11.08 4.92 4.16
C LEU A 83 -9.89 4.53 5.05
N PRO A 84 -9.57 5.33 6.07
CA PRO A 84 -8.58 4.95 7.05
C PRO A 84 -9.13 3.87 8.00
N ASN A 85 -8.24 3.09 8.59
CA ASN A 85 -8.61 2.15 9.65
C ASN A 85 -9.18 2.88 10.88
N ILE A 86 -10.05 2.21 11.61
CA ILE A 86 -10.59 2.71 12.87
C ILE A 86 -9.48 2.75 13.92
N ALA A 87 -9.32 3.90 14.57
CA ALA A 87 -8.39 4.03 15.69
C ALA A 87 -8.88 3.25 16.93
N LEU A 88 -7.94 2.78 17.74
CA LEU A 88 -8.23 2.20 19.04
C LEU A 88 -8.85 3.27 19.99
N ASN A 89 -9.50 2.81 21.05
CA ASN A 89 -10.24 3.72 21.93
C ASN A 89 -9.35 4.63 22.78
N ASP A 90 -8.11 4.24 22.99
CA ASP A 90 -7.10 4.97 23.77
C ASP A 90 -6.33 6.02 22.95
N VAL A 91 -6.53 6.03 21.63
CA VAL A 91 -5.93 7.02 20.75
C VAL A 91 -6.64 8.36 20.90
N PRO A 92 -5.92 9.46 21.21
CA PRO A 92 -6.53 10.79 21.33
C PRO A 92 -7.17 11.25 20.02
N ILE A 93 -8.31 11.91 20.12
CA ILE A 93 -8.93 12.58 18.98
C ILE A 93 -8.26 13.94 18.79
N GLY A 94 -7.81 14.24 17.57
CA GLY A 94 -7.14 15.51 17.29
C GLY A 94 -6.98 15.77 15.81
N LYS A 95 -6.58 17.00 15.47
CA LYS A 95 -6.37 17.44 14.08
C LYS A 95 -4.96 17.15 13.58
N ASP A 96 -4.00 17.19 14.49
CA ASP A 96 -2.57 17.08 14.19
C ASP A 96 -1.81 16.42 15.37
N GLU A 97 -0.49 16.30 15.22
CA GLU A 97 0.43 15.70 16.20
C GLU A 97 0.45 16.42 17.55
N LYS A 98 0.00 17.69 17.64
CA LYS A 98 -0.07 18.43 18.91
C LYS A 98 -1.11 17.87 19.86
N SER A 99 -2.07 17.13 19.31
CA SER A 99 -3.09 16.42 20.09
C SER A 99 -2.58 15.09 20.67
N ASN A 100 -1.37 14.65 20.30
CA ASN A 100 -0.77 13.40 20.80
C ASN A 100 -0.47 13.51 22.30
N LYS A 101 -0.76 12.43 23.04
CA LYS A 101 -0.46 12.31 24.46
C LYS A 101 0.88 11.62 24.64
N THR A 102 1.82 12.31 25.31
CA THR A 102 3.08 11.68 25.72
C THR A 102 2.79 10.63 26.79
N LEU A 103 3.03 9.36 26.49
CA LEU A 103 2.80 8.25 27.41
C LEU A 103 3.94 8.12 28.43
N ARG A 104 5.19 8.28 27.99
CA ARG A 104 6.39 8.10 28.82
C ARG A 104 7.53 8.98 28.31
N LYS A 105 8.29 9.54 29.24
CA LYS A 105 9.60 10.13 28.97
C LYS A 105 10.65 9.33 29.71
N GLU A 106 11.77 9.03 29.07
CA GLU A 106 12.83 8.21 29.62
C GLU A 106 14.21 8.79 29.28
N GLY A 107 15.12 8.78 30.24
CA GLY A 107 16.44 9.38 30.10
C GLY A 107 16.45 10.92 30.19
N GLU A 108 17.65 11.47 30.16
CA GLU A 108 17.91 12.90 30.16
C GLU A 108 18.62 13.34 28.88
N VAL A 109 18.26 14.51 28.37
CA VAL A 109 18.94 15.10 27.22
C VAL A 109 20.31 15.61 27.67
N LYS A 110 21.38 15.05 27.11
CA LYS A 110 22.77 15.48 27.39
C LYS A 110 22.94 16.96 27.01
N LYS A 111 23.48 17.74 27.93
CA LYS A 111 23.90 19.12 27.67
C LYS A 111 25.36 19.14 27.26
N PHE A 112 25.64 19.84 26.18
CA PHE A 112 26.99 20.00 25.66
C PHE A 112 27.47 21.44 25.86
N ASN A 113 28.74 21.62 26.12
CA ASN A 113 29.39 22.93 26.26
C ASN A 113 29.95 23.46 24.93
N PHE A 114 29.60 22.83 23.82
CA PHE A 114 29.98 23.22 22.47
C PHE A 114 28.76 23.25 21.54
N LYS A 115 28.90 23.91 20.40
CA LYS A 115 27.86 23.97 19.39
C LYS A 115 27.73 22.59 18.71
N ILE A 116 26.56 21.97 18.91
CA ILE A 116 26.20 20.70 18.27
C ILE A 116 25.98 20.95 16.76
N LEU A 117 26.58 20.12 15.93
CA LEU A 117 26.35 20.07 14.49
C LEU A 117 25.41 18.93 14.15
N SER A 118 24.62 19.08 13.09
CA SER A 118 23.83 17.99 12.54
C SER A 118 24.75 16.91 11.93
N HIS A 119 24.21 15.71 11.73
CA HIS A 119 24.96 14.65 11.04
C HIS A 119 25.33 15.07 9.61
N SER A 120 24.47 15.84 8.94
CA SER A 120 24.72 16.40 7.61
C SER A 120 25.92 17.35 7.62
N ASP A 121 25.91 18.36 8.52
CA ASP A 121 27.02 19.31 8.65
C ASP A 121 28.35 18.64 8.99
N LEU A 122 28.31 17.62 9.85
CA LEU A 122 29.51 16.84 10.20
C LEU A 122 30.05 16.07 8.99
N GLY A 123 29.15 15.47 8.21
CA GLY A 123 29.51 14.70 7.03
C GLY A 123 30.09 15.58 5.91
N GLU A 124 29.48 16.73 5.64
CA GLU A 124 29.98 17.69 4.66
C GLU A 124 31.35 18.29 5.09
N LYS A 125 31.44 18.74 6.35
CA LYS A 125 32.67 19.28 6.89
C LYS A 125 33.87 18.30 6.81
N LYS A 126 33.58 16.99 6.92
CA LYS A 126 34.59 15.93 6.77
C LYS A 126 34.73 15.41 5.34
N ASN A 127 34.01 15.99 4.37
CA ASN A 127 33.96 15.52 2.98
C ASN A 127 33.62 14.02 2.86
N GLN A 128 32.62 13.61 3.63
CA GLN A 128 32.09 12.23 3.65
C GLN A 128 30.62 12.15 3.21
N ILE A 129 29.93 13.29 3.16
CA ILE A 129 28.61 13.46 2.54
C ILE A 129 28.75 14.52 1.43
N ASP A 130 28.05 14.31 0.31
CA ASP A 130 28.08 15.24 -0.83
C ASP A 130 26.68 15.39 -1.44
N PHE A 131 25.96 16.39 -0.97
CA PHE A 131 24.64 16.73 -1.50
C PHE A 131 24.73 17.46 -2.84
N ASN A 132 25.77 18.28 -3.04
CA ASN A 132 25.91 19.07 -4.25
C ASN A 132 26.09 18.20 -5.50
N THR A 133 26.95 17.21 -5.44
CA THR A 133 27.15 16.27 -6.55
C THR A 133 25.94 15.37 -6.73
N ALA A 134 25.32 14.90 -5.64
CA ALA A 134 24.10 14.11 -5.71
C ALA A 134 22.95 14.87 -6.40
N SER A 135 22.77 16.15 -6.07
CA SER A 135 21.76 16.98 -6.66
C SER A 135 21.96 17.20 -8.18
N LYS A 136 23.23 17.29 -8.63
CA LYS A 136 23.54 17.39 -10.07
C LYS A 136 23.23 16.10 -10.83
N ILE A 137 23.37 14.94 -10.17
CA ILE A 137 23.17 13.63 -10.78
C ILE A 137 21.69 13.24 -10.80
N SER A 138 20.98 13.48 -9.69
CA SER A 138 19.65 12.88 -9.46
C SER A 138 18.59 13.89 -9.00
N GLY A 139 18.96 15.15 -8.77
CA GLY A 139 18.08 16.18 -8.21
C GLY A 139 18.20 16.32 -6.69
N SER A 140 17.34 17.16 -6.10
CA SER A 140 17.32 17.40 -4.66
C SER A 140 16.97 16.13 -3.87
N ARG A 141 17.41 16.07 -2.61
CA ARG A 141 17.13 14.98 -1.65
C ARG A 141 17.85 13.65 -1.91
N PHE A 142 18.75 13.62 -2.86
CA PHE A 142 19.71 12.51 -2.98
C PHE A 142 21.00 12.83 -2.24
N VAL A 143 21.73 11.79 -1.84
CA VAL A 143 22.97 11.91 -1.11
C VAL A 143 24.03 10.97 -1.68
N ILE A 144 25.27 11.42 -1.67
CA ILE A 144 26.42 10.57 -1.92
C ILE A 144 27.19 10.44 -0.61
N LEU A 145 27.33 9.21 -0.12
CA LEU A 145 28.20 8.87 1.00
C LEU A 145 29.59 8.51 0.46
N LYS A 146 30.63 8.94 1.16
CA LYS A 146 32.01 8.73 0.76
C LYS A 146 32.84 8.17 1.91
N LYS A 147 33.94 7.48 1.58
CA LYS A 147 34.96 7.02 2.55
C LYS A 147 34.35 6.24 3.72
N ASN A 148 34.61 6.67 4.94
CA ASN A 148 34.17 5.98 6.15
C ASN A 148 32.65 5.96 6.31
N PHE A 149 31.89 6.93 5.78
CA PHE A 149 30.43 6.90 5.87
C PHE A 149 29.84 5.85 4.94
N ALA A 150 30.37 5.70 3.73
CA ALA A 150 29.95 4.61 2.85
C ALA A 150 30.33 3.22 3.43
N TYR A 151 31.51 3.14 4.08
CA TYR A 151 31.90 1.92 4.80
C TYR A 151 30.98 1.64 5.99
N LEU A 152 30.65 2.68 6.79
CA LEU A 152 29.78 2.56 7.97
C LEU A 152 28.38 2.14 7.57
N GLU A 153 27.80 2.71 6.51
CA GLU A 153 26.49 2.30 5.99
C GLU A 153 26.44 0.80 5.72
N ARG A 154 27.42 0.30 4.94
CA ARG A 154 27.52 -1.12 4.63
C ARG A 154 27.72 -1.99 5.89
N ALA A 155 28.55 -1.54 6.83
CA ALA A 155 28.80 -2.26 8.07
C ALA A 155 27.53 -2.34 8.94
N LEU A 156 26.75 -1.26 9.00
CA LEU A 156 25.49 -1.23 9.73
C LEU A 156 24.42 -2.12 9.08
N ILE A 157 24.36 -2.15 7.76
CA ILE A 157 23.45 -3.05 7.02
C ILE A 157 23.76 -4.50 7.41
N ASN A 158 25.01 -4.93 7.28
CA ASN A 158 25.41 -6.29 7.63
C ASN A 158 25.13 -6.60 9.11
N PHE A 159 25.49 -5.70 10.01
CA PHE A 159 25.27 -5.87 11.44
C PHE A 159 23.78 -6.06 11.78
N MET A 160 22.89 -5.25 11.19
CA MET A 160 21.46 -5.36 11.44
C MET A 160 20.87 -6.66 10.88
N ILE A 161 21.25 -7.04 9.67
CA ILE A 161 20.78 -8.31 9.07
C ILE A 161 21.29 -9.50 9.89
N ASP A 162 22.58 -9.56 10.17
CA ASP A 162 23.20 -10.65 10.94
C ASP A 162 22.58 -10.79 12.34
N THR A 163 22.28 -9.68 13.00
CA THR A 163 21.60 -9.67 14.31
C THR A 163 20.21 -10.30 14.20
N HIS A 164 19.40 -9.89 13.23
CA HIS A 164 18.07 -10.45 13.08
C HIS A 164 18.08 -11.92 12.70
N VAL A 165 18.98 -12.34 11.82
CA VAL A 165 19.10 -13.74 11.39
C VAL A 165 19.62 -14.61 12.52
N ASN A 166 20.73 -14.22 13.16
CA ASN A 166 21.46 -15.08 14.10
C ASN A 166 20.84 -15.09 15.51
N GLU A 167 20.30 -13.93 15.97
CA GLU A 167 19.79 -13.79 17.34
C GLU A 167 18.28 -13.93 17.44
N PHE A 168 17.52 -13.57 16.39
CA PHE A 168 16.05 -13.53 16.42
C PHE A 168 15.36 -14.52 15.46
N ASN A 169 16.13 -15.41 14.81
CA ASN A 169 15.59 -16.42 13.88
C ASN A 169 14.75 -15.84 12.74
N TYR A 170 15.19 -14.73 12.15
CA TYR A 170 14.60 -14.24 10.92
C TYR A 170 15.22 -14.95 9.71
N THR A 171 14.40 -15.16 8.69
CA THR A 171 14.88 -15.62 7.37
C THR A 171 15.19 -14.40 6.52
N GLU A 172 16.44 -14.29 6.05
CA GLU A 172 16.81 -13.25 5.11
C GLU A 172 16.23 -13.53 3.73
N ILE A 173 15.66 -12.51 3.12
CA ILE A 173 15.07 -12.54 1.77
C ILE A 173 15.69 -11.41 0.94
N SER A 174 16.05 -11.73 -0.31
CA SER A 174 16.42 -10.73 -1.31
C SER A 174 15.27 -10.55 -2.31
N PRO A 175 14.36 -9.59 -2.08
CA PRO A 175 13.17 -9.41 -2.88
C PRO A 175 13.44 -8.57 -4.14
N PRO A 176 12.54 -8.63 -5.16
CA PRO A 176 12.54 -7.70 -6.27
C PRO A 176 12.35 -6.26 -5.81
N LEU A 177 13.06 -5.32 -6.47
CA LEU A 177 12.94 -3.87 -6.20
C LEU A 177 11.84 -3.20 -7.03
N ILE A 178 11.35 -3.87 -8.07
CA ILE A 178 10.28 -3.42 -8.95
C ILE A 178 9.09 -4.34 -8.74
N VAL A 179 7.94 -3.76 -8.43
CA VAL A 179 6.72 -4.50 -8.10
C VAL A 179 5.52 -4.04 -8.92
N ASN A 180 4.50 -4.89 -9.00
CA ASN A 180 3.25 -4.59 -9.69
C ASN A 180 2.36 -3.65 -8.87
N GLU A 181 1.45 -2.94 -9.53
CA GLU A 181 0.41 -2.12 -8.90
C GLU A 181 -0.38 -2.89 -7.83
N SER A 182 -0.77 -4.13 -8.12
CA SER A 182 -1.49 -4.97 -7.15
C SER A 182 -0.69 -5.30 -5.89
N THR A 183 0.64 -5.29 -5.97
CA THR A 183 1.54 -5.47 -4.82
C THR A 183 1.59 -4.21 -3.96
N MET A 184 1.65 -3.03 -4.60
CA MET A 184 1.56 -1.74 -3.92
C MET A 184 0.21 -1.55 -3.22
N PHE A 185 -0.88 -1.98 -3.85
CA PHE A 185 -2.22 -1.97 -3.27
C PHE A 185 -2.32 -2.91 -2.06
N GLY A 186 -1.69 -4.09 -2.13
CA GLY A 186 -1.73 -5.11 -1.06
C GLY A 186 -1.17 -4.64 0.29
N THR A 187 -0.33 -3.62 0.30
CA THR A 187 0.25 -3.00 1.52
C THR A 187 -0.24 -1.57 1.77
N GLY A 188 -1.27 -1.12 1.04
CA GLY A 188 -1.90 0.18 1.24
C GLY A 188 -1.05 1.39 0.77
N GLN A 189 -0.04 1.17 -0.08
CA GLN A 189 0.69 2.26 -0.72
C GLN A 189 -0.17 2.95 -1.78
N LEU A 190 -0.98 2.17 -2.50
CA LEU A 190 -1.97 2.66 -3.43
C LEU A 190 -3.39 2.43 -2.87
N PRO A 191 -4.34 3.31 -3.20
CA PRO A 191 -4.21 4.53 -4.03
C PRO A 191 -3.68 5.73 -3.26
N LYS A 192 -3.65 5.69 -1.93
CA LYS A 192 -3.52 6.86 -1.03
C LYS A 192 -2.21 7.63 -1.19
N PHE A 193 -1.09 6.93 -1.40
CA PHE A 193 0.25 7.51 -1.46
C PHE A 193 0.84 7.46 -2.88
N GLU A 194 0.00 7.50 -3.91
CA GLU A 194 0.43 7.38 -5.30
C GLU A 194 1.44 8.46 -5.71
N ASP A 195 1.22 9.69 -5.27
CA ASP A 195 2.09 10.83 -5.59
C ASP A 195 3.51 10.70 -5.01
N ASP A 196 3.67 9.91 -3.95
CA ASP A 196 4.96 9.66 -3.30
C ASP A 196 5.74 8.49 -3.94
N GLN A 197 5.14 7.78 -4.91
CA GLN A 197 5.73 6.58 -5.52
C GLN A 197 6.46 6.89 -6.83
N PHE A 198 7.55 6.16 -7.09
CA PHE A 198 8.20 6.14 -8.39
C PHE A 198 7.58 5.08 -9.28
N GLU A 199 6.74 5.51 -10.21
CA GLU A 199 6.21 4.66 -11.26
C GLU A 199 7.23 4.50 -12.39
N ILE A 200 7.39 3.27 -12.88
CA ILE A 200 8.25 2.93 -14.00
C ILE A 200 7.37 2.59 -15.19
N LYS A 201 7.64 3.25 -16.33
CA LYS A 201 6.98 2.94 -17.59
C LYS A 201 7.81 1.93 -18.37
N PHE A 202 7.19 0.82 -18.75
CA PHE A 202 7.75 -0.13 -19.68
C PHE A 202 7.09 0.08 -21.04
N ASP A 203 7.89 0.15 -22.10
CA ASP A 203 7.36 0.24 -23.46
C ASP A 203 6.52 -1.02 -23.77
N ASN A 204 5.34 -0.80 -24.34
CA ASN A 204 4.39 -1.84 -24.76
C ASN A 204 3.68 -2.63 -23.63
N SER A 205 3.70 -2.18 -22.40
CA SER A 205 2.92 -2.79 -21.31
C SER A 205 1.90 -1.80 -20.75
N ASN A 206 0.64 -2.25 -20.61
CA ASN A 206 -0.39 -1.53 -19.87
C ASN A 206 -0.30 -1.78 -18.35
N GLU A 207 0.66 -2.60 -17.91
CA GLU A 207 0.87 -2.90 -16.51
C GLU A 207 1.70 -1.82 -15.84
N ARG A 208 1.18 -1.26 -14.77
CA ARG A 208 1.90 -0.29 -13.94
C ARG A 208 2.91 -1.01 -13.03
N LYS A 209 4.12 -0.51 -13.02
CA LYS A 209 5.22 -1.01 -12.17
C LYS A 209 5.78 0.14 -11.33
N PHE A 210 6.26 -0.19 -10.14
CA PHE A 210 6.75 0.77 -9.17
C PHE A 210 8.07 0.32 -8.56
N LEU A 211 8.97 1.26 -8.26
CA LEU A 211 10.07 1.01 -7.34
C LEU A 211 9.52 0.89 -5.91
N ILE A 212 10.04 -0.07 -5.14
CA ILE A 212 9.57 -0.29 -3.77
C ILE A 212 9.90 0.90 -2.86
N PRO A 213 8.92 1.46 -2.11
CA PRO A 213 9.18 2.47 -1.09
C PRO A 213 9.70 1.86 0.22
N THR A 214 9.56 0.57 0.40
CA THR A 214 10.02 -0.25 1.53
C THR A 214 10.05 -1.71 1.11
N ALA A 215 10.97 -2.49 1.69
CA ALA A 215 11.00 -3.94 1.49
C ALA A 215 9.69 -4.64 1.91
N GLU A 216 8.98 -4.08 2.88
CA GLU A 216 7.68 -4.59 3.37
C GLU A 216 6.70 -4.88 2.23
N VAL A 217 6.66 -4.00 1.21
CA VAL A 217 5.77 -4.17 0.05
C VAL A 217 5.99 -5.51 -0.64
N ALA A 218 7.23 -5.88 -0.88
CA ALA A 218 7.55 -7.15 -1.51
C ALA A 218 7.34 -8.33 -0.53
N LEU A 219 7.85 -8.22 0.69
CA LEU A 219 7.86 -9.30 1.67
C LEU A 219 6.44 -9.69 2.12
N THR A 220 5.58 -8.73 2.46
CA THR A 220 4.20 -9.00 2.88
C THR A 220 3.38 -9.67 1.77
N ASN A 221 3.62 -9.27 0.51
CA ASN A 221 2.92 -9.86 -0.63
C ASN A 221 3.38 -11.29 -0.99
N MET A 222 4.44 -11.81 -0.40
CA MET A 222 4.83 -13.22 -0.59
C MET A 222 3.73 -14.20 -0.15
N VAL A 223 2.93 -13.82 0.83
CA VAL A 223 1.81 -14.64 1.32
C VAL A 223 0.44 -14.14 0.86
N ARG A 224 0.39 -13.14 -0.04
CA ARG A 224 -0.87 -12.63 -0.57
C ARG A 224 -1.63 -13.73 -1.33
N ASN A 225 -2.94 -13.85 -1.06
CA ASN A 225 -3.84 -14.86 -1.64
C ASN A 225 -3.48 -16.32 -1.31
N TYR A 226 -2.64 -16.55 -0.29
CA TYR A 226 -2.34 -17.87 0.22
C TYR A 226 -3.06 -18.13 1.54
N LEU A 227 -3.51 -19.38 1.74
CA LEU A 227 -3.90 -19.90 3.06
C LEU A 227 -2.64 -20.48 3.71
N VAL A 228 -2.09 -19.74 4.66
CA VAL A 228 -0.90 -20.19 5.42
C VAL A 228 -1.34 -21.16 6.51
N ASN A 229 -0.69 -22.31 6.60
CA ASN A 229 -0.95 -23.26 7.64
C ASN A 229 -0.47 -22.74 9.01
N LYS A 230 -1.15 -23.17 10.10
CA LYS A 230 -0.85 -22.70 11.47
C LYS A 230 0.57 -23.05 11.91
N ASP A 231 1.08 -24.17 11.48
CA ASP A 231 2.44 -24.65 11.78
C ASP A 231 3.55 -23.83 11.07
N GLN A 232 3.21 -23.07 10.05
CA GLN A 232 4.10 -22.15 9.36
C GLN A 232 4.17 -20.76 10.00
N LEU A 233 3.47 -20.54 11.09
CA LEU A 233 3.39 -19.25 11.80
C LEU A 233 4.14 -19.33 13.16
N PRO A 234 4.78 -18.24 13.58
CA PRO A 234 4.95 -16.98 12.89
C PRO A 234 6.04 -17.05 11.80
N GLN A 235 5.83 -16.37 10.67
CA GLN A 235 6.88 -16.16 9.68
C GLN A 235 7.64 -14.88 10.03
N ARG A 236 8.96 -15.01 10.25
CA ARG A 236 9.87 -13.91 10.54
C ARG A 236 10.81 -13.74 9.36
N ILE A 237 10.65 -12.67 8.62
CA ILE A 237 11.44 -12.39 7.42
C ILE A 237 12.06 -11.00 7.50
N VAL A 238 13.26 -10.85 6.96
CA VAL A 238 14.01 -9.60 6.95
C VAL A 238 14.67 -9.40 5.59
N ALA A 239 14.79 -8.15 5.16
CA ALA A 239 15.52 -7.80 3.95
C ALA A 239 16.24 -6.46 4.14
N SER A 240 17.39 -6.32 3.48
CA SER A 240 18.03 -5.04 3.25
C SER A 240 17.91 -4.69 1.78
N THR A 241 17.23 -3.58 1.50
CA THR A 241 17.01 -3.12 0.12
C THR A 241 17.16 -1.61 0.01
N PRO A 242 17.58 -1.07 -1.16
CA PRO A 242 17.26 0.29 -1.52
C PRO A 242 15.74 0.52 -1.45
N CYS A 243 15.33 1.70 -0.98
CA CYS A 243 13.93 2.12 -0.89
C CYS A 243 13.79 3.48 -1.58
N PHE A 244 12.71 3.66 -2.33
CA PHE A 244 12.54 4.81 -3.23
C PHE A 244 11.25 5.55 -2.90
N ARG A 245 11.38 6.81 -2.44
CA ARG A 245 10.23 7.69 -2.15
C ARG A 245 10.49 9.06 -2.76
N LYS A 246 9.46 9.65 -3.38
CA LYS A 246 9.58 11.01 -3.92
C LYS A 246 9.71 12.06 -2.82
N GLU A 247 9.22 11.75 -1.61
CA GLU A 247 9.27 12.67 -0.45
C GLU A 247 8.69 14.05 -0.83
N ALA A 248 7.50 14.08 -1.43
CA ALA A 248 6.87 15.29 -1.90
C ALA A 248 6.57 16.24 -0.75
N GLY A 249 7.15 17.41 -0.79
CA GLY A 249 6.79 18.53 0.09
C GLY A 249 7.63 18.68 1.36
N SER A 250 8.45 19.65 1.39
CA SER A 250 8.74 20.65 2.41
C SER A 250 9.62 21.72 1.80
#